data_3638c8c6f6b4763b8185ff3f593d6eb9
#
_entry.id   3638c8c6f6b4763b8185ff3f593d6eb9
#
_cell.length_a   1.000
_cell.length_b   1.000
_cell.length_c   1.000
_cell.angle_alpha   90.00
_cell.angle_beta   90.00
_cell.angle_gamma   90.00
#
_symmetry.space_group_name_H-M   'P 1'
#
loop_
_entity.id
_entity.type
_entity.pdbx_description
1 polymer ?
#
loop_
_entity_poly.entity_id
_entity_poly.type
_entity_poly.pdbx_seq_one_letter_code
_entity_poly.pdbx_strand_id
1 'polypeptide(L)'
;RTYVEVDLANGFPGVVRYAKDAFEGLALMEKLMAIKNGVPGAALPPLKERRTPTGTPRVESELSFDRSDVSTLNIVPEPPFYGSRIIKGLNVNDFGKYLDERALFTGQWGLPAKRDQYEEMANNEGRPRLRAILSEALANNYLNPAVVYGYFPCYSENNDLVILHHEGSQKGKERMRFTFPRQSRDRKLCLSDFFRPKNSGELDVVAFHIVTMGAAASEATGKLFAEDRYREYMELHGLSVQLTEALAEYWHARIRSELGISEQDAESIEEVIDQGYQGSRYSFGYPACPDIEQQKEMCELLEPERIGVNLSEEFQLHPEQSTSAMIVHHPDRKSTRLNS
;
A
#
# COMPACT_ATOMS: atom_id res chain seq x y z
N ARG A 1 8.57 14.63 12.06
CA ARG A 1 8.96 15.57 13.10
C ARG A 1 8.07 16.81 13.16
N THR A 2 7.95 17.57 12.08
CA THR A 2 7.14 18.81 12.04
C THR A 2 5.69 18.56 12.45
N TYR A 3 5.05 17.54 11.93
CA TYR A 3 3.68 17.17 12.30
C TYR A 3 3.53 16.94 13.82
N VAL A 4 4.46 16.20 14.44
CA VAL A 4 4.41 15.92 15.89
C VAL A 4 4.68 17.17 16.71
N GLU A 5 5.74 17.93 16.38
CA GLU A 5 6.20 19.07 17.19
C GLU A 5 5.37 20.35 16.96
N VAL A 6 4.65 20.46 15.85
CA VAL A 6 3.82 21.64 15.54
C VAL A 6 2.34 21.31 15.65
N ASP A 7 1.85 20.33 14.88
CA ASP A 7 0.41 20.10 14.76
C ASP A 7 -0.14 19.36 15.99
N LEU A 8 0.47 18.24 16.40
CA LEU A 8 0.03 17.49 17.58
C LEU A 8 0.32 18.24 18.88
N ALA A 9 1.49 18.91 19.01
CA ALA A 9 1.82 19.63 20.23
C ALA A 9 0.91 20.85 20.50
N ASN A 10 0.34 21.45 19.45
CA ASN A 10 -0.63 22.54 19.58
C ASN A 10 -2.06 22.06 19.86
N GLY A 11 -2.41 20.85 19.42
CA GLY A 11 -3.75 20.29 19.59
C GLY A 11 -3.93 19.45 20.87
N PHE A 12 -2.85 19.03 21.51
CA PHE A 12 -2.88 18.17 22.68
C PHE A 12 -2.53 18.92 23.96
N PRO A 13 -3.33 18.84 25.04
CA PRO A 13 -3.10 19.59 26.29
C PRO A 13 -1.92 19.09 27.11
N GLY A 14 -1.30 17.98 26.74
CA GLY A 14 -0.14 17.39 27.41
C GLY A 14 1.18 17.75 26.73
N VAL A 15 2.26 17.11 27.19
CA VAL A 15 3.61 17.31 26.61
C VAL A 15 3.81 16.35 25.44
N VAL A 16 4.00 16.90 24.27
CA VAL A 16 4.32 16.16 23.04
C VAL A 16 5.74 16.50 22.61
N ARG A 17 6.54 15.47 22.30
CA ARG A 17 7.90 15.59 21.76
C ARG A 17 8.14 14.50 20.73
N TYR A 18 8.97 14.81 19.75
CA TYR A 18 9.40 13.87 18.72
C TYR A 18 10.79 13.34 19.07
N ALA A 19 10.96 12.03 19.01
CA ALA A 19 12.27 11.38 19.04
C ALA A 19 12.52 10.71 17.67
N LYS A 20 13.70 10.91 17.11
CA LYS A 20 14.07 10.29 15.81
C LYS A 20 14.49 8.82 15.96
N ASP A 21 14.92 8.45 17.16
CA ASP A 21 15.38 7.11 17.51
C ASP A 21 15.17 6.82 19.03
N ALA A 22 15.40 5.59 19.43
CA ALA A 22 15.22 5.14 20.81
C ALA A 22 16.12 5.88 21.80
N PHE A 23 17.34 6.25 21.42
CA PHE A 23 18.29 6.96 22.31
C PHE A 23 17.81 8.39 22.56
N GLU A 24 17.35 9.09 21.53
CA GLU A 24 16.74 10.42 21.71
C GLU A 24 15.46 10.32 22.54
N GLY A 25 14.66 9.25 22.35
CA GLY A 25 13.49 8.96 23.17
C GLY A 25 13.82 8.78 24.65
N LEU A 26 14.83 7.99 24.97
CA LEU A 26 15.31 7.78 26.33
C LEU A 26 15.79 9.08 26.97
N ALA A 27 16.61 9.85 26.26
CA ALA A 27 17.09 11.15 26.74
C ALA A 27 15.95 12.18 26.98
N LEU A 28 14.89 12.16 26.18
CA LEU A 28 13.69 12.96 26.41
C LEU A 28 12.92 12.49 27.65
N MET A 29 12.79 11.19 27.85
CA MET A 29 12.13 10.62 29.02
C MET A 29 12.89 10.92 30.31
N GLU A 30 14.22 10.84 30.33
CA GLU A 30 15.04 11.26 31.47
C GLU A 30 14.79 12.73 31.86
N LYS A 31 14.73 13.64 30.86
CA LYS A 31 14.42 15.05 31.10
C LYS A 31 13.00 15.25 31.64
N LEU A 32 12.02 14.55 31.07
CA LEU A 32 10.64 14.58 31.56
C LEU A 32 10.54 14.12 33.02
N MET A 33 11.24 13.03 33.37
CA MET A 33 11.28 12.54 34.74
C MET A 33 11.98 13.50 35.68
N ALA A 34 13.07 14.16 35.25
CA ALA A 34 13.73 15.19 36.02
C ALA A 34 12.80 16.39 36.32
N ILE A 35 12.05 16.84 35.31
CA ILE A 35 11.03 17.89 35.48
C ILE A 35 9.94 17.44 36.46
N LYS A 36 9.40 16.24 36.27
CA LYS A 36 8.37 15.67 37.16
C LYS A 36 8.85 15.57 38.62
N ASN A 37 10.11 15.26 38.81
CA ASN A 37 10.72 15.15 40.15
C ASN A 37 11.21 16.51 40.70
N GLY A 38 10.94 17.62 40.01
CA GLY A 38 11.28 18.96 40.51
C GLY A 38 12.77 19.28 40.52
N VAL A 39 13.57 18.64 39.68
CA VAL A 39 15.02 18.90 39.59
C VAL A 39 15.27 20.32 39.09
N PRO A 40 15.97 21.20 39.86
CA PRO A 40 16.23 22.54 39.43
C PRO A 40 16.97 22.65 38.09
N GLY A 41 16.49 23.48 37.16
CA GLY A 41 17.10 23.67 35.85
C GLY A 41 16.74 22.59 34.81
N ALA A 42 15.95 21.55 35.17
CA ALA A 42 15.47 20.59 34.21
C ALA A 42 14.48 21.22 33.22
N ALA A 43 14.79 21.16 31.93
CA ALA A 43 13.93 21.67 30.87
C ALA A 43 13.98 20.79 29.63
N LEU A 44 12.85 20.74 28.90
CA LEU A 44 12.81 20.09 27.59
C LEU A 44 13.42 20.99 26.52
N PRO A 45 13.99 20.40 25.46
CA PRO A 45 14.40 21.17 24.29
C PRO A 45 13.21 22.00 23.75
N PRO A 46 13.44 23.21 23.20
CA PRO A 46 12.39 23.98 22.59
C PRO A 46 11.78 23.23 21.40
N LEU A 47 10.47 23.38 21.22
CA LEU A 47 9.79 22.88 20.02
C LEU A 47 10.32 23.63 18.78
N LYS A 48 10.37 22.96 17.64
CA LYS A 48 10.63 23.65 16.37
C LYS A 48 9.45 24.58 16.06
N GLU A 49 9.74 25.84 15.85
CA GLU A 49 8.76 26.74 15.29
C GLU A 49 8.46 26.38 13.84
N ARG A 50 7.21 26.49 13.45
CA ARG A 50 6.82 26.34 12.06
C ARG A 50 7.53 27.44 11.28
N ARG A 51 8.48 27.09 10.42
CA ARG A 51 8.91 28.02 9.38
C ARG A 51 7.68 28.34 8.56
N THR A 52 7.18 29.58 8.67
CA THR A 52 6.10 30.06 7.83
C THR A 52 6.51 29.78 6.39
N PRO A 53 5.76 28.98 5.64
CA PRO A 53 6.06 28.84 4.23
C PRO A 53 5.94 30.24 3.64
N THR A 54 7.00 30.73 3.00
CA THR A 54 6.94 31.94 2.17
C THR A 54 6.17 31.62 0.87
N GLY A 55 5.04 30.99 0.98
CA GLY A 55 4.10 30.69 -0.07
C GLY A 55 2.76 31.29 0.33
N THR A 56 2.15 32.00 -0.60
CA THR A 56 0.76 32.49 -0.53
C THR A 56 -0.13 31.48 0.20
N PRO A 57 -1.06 31.92 1.07
CA PRO A 57 -2.02 31.04 1.70
C PRO A 57 -2.65 30.17 0.62
N ARG A 58 -2.70 28.84 0.87
CA ARG A 58 -3.44 27.95 0.01
C ARG A 58 -4.90 28.43 0.05
N VAL A 59 -5.28 29.23 -0.92
CA VAL A 59 -6.70 29.40 -1.23
C VAL A 59 -7.15 27.97 -1.52
N GLU A 60 -8.17 27.46 -0.83
CA GLU A 60 -8.91 26.28 -1.27
C GLU A 60 -9.34 26.61 -2.70
N SER A 61 -8.56 26.13 -3.67
CA SER A 61 -8.92 26.32 -5.06
C SER A 61 -10.22 25.56 -5.24
N GLU A 62 -11.22 26.24 -5.76
CA GLU A 62 -12.44 25.60 -6.28
C GLU A 62 -12.02 24.32 -6.96
N LEU A 63 -12.64 23.20 -6.57
CA LEU A 63 -12.35 21.87 -7.11
C LEU A 63 -12.38 21.98 -8.65
N SER A 64 -11.21 22.03 -9.26
CA SER A 64 -11.13 22.01 -10.73
C SER A 64 -11.55 20.63 -11.18
N PHE A 65 -12.57 20.56 -12.01
CA PHE A 65 -13.05 19.33 -12.63
C PHE A 65 -12.47 19.15 -14.05
N ASP A 66 -11.59 20.06 -14.47
CA ASP A 66 -10.96 19.96 -15.79
C ASP A 66 -10.05 18.73 -15.83
N ARG A 67 -10.34 17.85 -16.79
CA ARG A 67 -9.53 16.66 -17.07
C ARG A 67 -8.11 17.10 -17.43
N SER A 68 -7.12 16.36 -16.94
CA SER A 68 -5.72 16.56 -17.32
C SER A 68 -5.46 16.10 -18.76
N ASP A 69 -4.23 16.32 -19.24
CA ASP A 69 -3.76 15.98 -20.59
C ASP A 69 -3.45 14.47 -20.78
N VAL A 70 -3.90 13.60 -19.87
CA VAL A 70 -3.76 12.14 -20.01
C VAL A 70 -4.49 11.68 -21.27
N SER A 71 -3.77 10.97 -22.13
CA SER A 71 -4.30 10.49 -23.40
C SER A 71 -5.49 9.54 -23.18
N THR A 72 -6.48 9.62 -24.05
CA THR A 72 -7.59 8.66 -24.11
C THR A 72 -7.51 7.78 -25.37
N LEU A 73 -6.38 7.78 -26.07
CA LEU A 73 -6.18 7.05 -27.32
C LEU A 73 -5.58 5.66 -27.15
N ASN A 74 -5.22 5.27 -25.92
CA ASN A 74 -4.74 3.92 -25.63
C ASN A 74 -5.83 2.88 -25.90
N ILE A 75 -5.43 1.67 -26.26
CA ILE A 75 -6.36 0.55 -26.41
C ILE A 75 -6.87 0.16 -25.02
N VAL A 76 -8.19 0.01 -24.87
CA VAL A 76 -8.78 -0.58 -23.68
C VAL A 76 -8.64 -2.10 -23.80
N PRO A 77 -7.98 -2.77 -22.84
CA PRO A 77 -7.82 -4.21 -22.90
C PRO A 77 -9.15 -4.94 -22.62
N GLU A 78 -9.34 -6.10 -23.25
CA GLU A 78 -10.47 -6.96 -22.96
C GLU A 78 -10.11 -7.92 -21.81
N PRO A 79 -10.82 -7.87 -20.68
CA PRO A 79 -10.52 -8.75 -19.56
C PRO A 79 -11.05 -10.17 -19.84
N PRO A 80 -10.41 -11.22 -19.27
CA PRO A 80 -10.84 -12.61 -19.49
C PRO A 80 -12.19 -12.96 -18.84
N PHE A 81 -12.67 -12.12 -17.95
CA PHE A 81 -13.98 -12.20 -17.29
C PHE A 81 -14.33 -10.87 -16.63
N TYR A 82 -15.58 -10.69 -16.27
CA TYR A 82 -16.02 -9.63 -15.35
C TYR A 82 -16.47 -10.23 -14.02
N GLY A 83 -16.46 -9.38 -12.96
CA GLY A 83 -16.73 -9.79 -11.59
C GLY A 83 -15.47 -10.25 -10.87
N SER A 84 -15.63 -10.97 -9.76
CA SER A 84 -14.50 -11.36 -8.89
C SER A 84 -14.28 -12.88 -8.86
N ARG A 85 -13.01 -13.30 -8.73
CA ARG A 85 -12.58 -14.69 -8.56
C ARG A 85 -11.64 -14.82 -7.37
N ILE A 86 -11.65 -16.00 -6.75
CA ILE A 86 -10.73 -16.32 -5.65
C ILE A 86 -9.73 -17.40 -6.09
N ILE A 87 -8.51 -17.29 -5.57
CA ILE A 87 -7.45 -18.29 -5.71
C ILE A 87 -6.93 -18.58 -4.31
N LYS A 88 -6.84 -19.86 -3.96
CA LYS A 88 -6.29 -20.37 -2.70
C LYS A 88 -5.27 -21.45 -2.98
N GLY A 89 -4.45 -21.77 -1.97
CA GLY A 89 -3.46 -22.85 -2.08
C GLY A 89 -2.27 -22.50 -2.98
N LEU A 90 -1.94 -21.22 -3.09
CA LEU A 90 -0.74 -20.77 -3.80
C LEU A 90 0.52 -21.24 -3.07
N ASN A 91 1.54 -21.62 -3.83
CA ASN A 91 2.83 -21.95 -3.26
C ASN A 91 3.70 -20.70 -3.14
N VAL A 92 4.38 -20.53 -1.99
CA VAL A 92 5.29 -19.40 -1.79
C VAL A 92 6.39 -19.36 -2.87
N ASN A 93 6.79 -20.51 -3.40
CA ASN A 93 7.78 -20.57 -4.49
C ASN A 93 7.31 -19.88 -5.78
N ASP A 94 6.00 -19.77 -6.02
CA ASP A 94 5.48 -19.13 -7.24
C ASP A 94 5.71 -17.61 -7.23
N PHE A 95 5.66 -17.00 -6.07
CA PHE A 95 5.79 -15.54 -5.91
C PHE A 95 7.00 -15.09 -5.07
N GLY A 96 7.70 -16.00 -4.42
CA GLY A 96 8.85 -15.68 -3.56
C GLY A 96 9.98 -14.92 -4.29
N LYS A 97 10.09 -15.07 -5.61
CA LYS A 97 11.06 -14.31 -6.43
C LYS A 97 10.77 -12.79 -6.46
N TYR A 98 9.55 -12.37 -6.13
CA TYR A 98 9.18 -10.95 -6.03
C TYR A 98 9.42 -10.36 -4.63
N LEU A 99 10.04 -11.13 -3.71
CA LEU A 99 10.37 -10.65 -2.38
C LEU A 99 11.45 -9.57 -2.46
N ASP A 100 11.16 -8.38 -1.95
CA ASP A 100 12.16 -7.34 -1.76
C ASP A 100 13.04 -7.68 -0.54
N GLU A 101 14.16 -8.36 -0.78
CA GLU A 101 15.11 -8.74 0.27
C GLU A 101 15.66 -7.52 1.01
N ARG A 102 15.82 -6.37 0.33
CA ARG A 102 16.33 -5.15 0.97
C ARG A 102 15.32 -4.57 1.93
N ALA A 103 14.06 -4.47 1.52
CA ALA A 103 12.98 -4.04 2.40
C ALA A 103 12.82 -4.99 3.60
N LEU A 104 12.94 -6.29 3.39
CA LEU A 104 12.91 -7.28 4.47
C LEU A 104 14.10 -7.13 5.44
N PHE A 105 15.32 -7.20 4.92
CA PHE A 105 16.53 -7.29 5.77
C PHE A 105 16.82 -5.96 6.48
N THR A 106 16.78 -4.84 5.76
CA THR A 106 17.11 -3.54 6.35
C THR A 106 15.89 -2.81 6.92
N GLY A 107 14.74 -2.93 6.28
CA GLY A 107 13.50 -2.27 6.69
C GLY A 107 12.80 -2.98 7.85
N GLN A 108 12.49 -4.27 7.68
CA GLN A 108 11.72 -5.02 8.69
C GLN A 108 12.60 -5.60 9.80
N TRP A 109 13.74 -6.21 9.45
CA TRP A 109 14.61 -6.86 10.43
C TRP A 109 15.69 -5.95 11.02
N GLY A 110 15.84 -4.73 10.48
CA GLY A 110 16.80 -3.73 10.96
C GLY A 110 18.25 -4.17 10.83
N LEU A 111 18.58 -5.06 9.89
CA LEU A 111 19.98 -5.48 9.67
C LEU A 111 20.78 -4.30 9.14
N PRO A 112 21.87 -3.91 9.84
CA PRO A 112 22.65 -2.76 9.42
C PRO A 112 23.46 -3.09 8.18
N ALA A 113 23.29 -2.29 7.12
CA ALA A 113 24.13 -2.41 5.93
C ALA A 113 24.44 -1.05 5.33
N LYS A 114 25.72 -0.76 5.09
CA LYS A 114 26.12 0.27 4.15
C LYS A 114 25.87 -0.22 2.73
N ARG A 115 25.69 0.69 1.80
CA ARG A 115 25.34 0.35 0.41
C ARG A 115 26.35 -0.60 -0.25
N ASP A 116 27.62 -0.43 0.04
CA ASP A 116 28.76 -1.22 -0.46
C ASP A 116 28.93 -2.58 0.27
N GLN A 117 28.31 -2.76 1.42
CA GLN A 117 28.38 -3.98 2.26
C GLN A 117 27.08 -4.78 2.27
N TYR A 118 26.08 -4.36 1.50
CA TYR A 118 24.77 -4.99 1.52
C TYR A 118 24.82 -6.48 1.13
N GLU A 119 25.49 -6.82 0.04
CA GLU A 119 25.57 -8.21 -0.42
C GLU A 119 26.31 -9.13 0.56
N GLU A 120 27.33 -8.62 1.23
CA GLU A 120 28.03 -9.38 2.28
C GLU A 120 27.08 -9.67 3.45
N MET A 121 26.37 -8.68 3.96
CA MET A 121 25.37 -8.84 5.02
C MET A 121 24.24 -9.77 4.57
N ALA A 122 23.71 -9.56 3.36
CA ALA A 122 22.63 -10.39 2.84
C ALA A 122 23.02 -11.87 2.75
N ASN A 123 24.24 -12.18 2.26
CA ASN A 123 24.73 -13.55 2.15
C ASN A 123 25.06 -14.20 3.49
N ASN A 124 25.67 -13.44 4.41
CA ASN A 124 26.18 -13.98 5.67
C ASN A 124 25.10 -14.05 6.76
N GLU A 125 24.10 -13.16 6.72
CA GLU A 125 23.07 -13.08 7.76
C GLU A 125 21.66 -13.10 7.20
N GLY A 126 21.30 -12.22 6.25
CA GLY A 126 19.91 -12.05 5.78
C GLY A 126 19.32 -13.33 5.17
N ARG A 127 19.95 -13.86 4.13
CA ARG A 127 19.47 -15.06 3.40
C ARG A 127 19.49 -16.35 4.24
N PRO A 128 20.50 -16.64 5.08
CA PRO A 128 20.42 -17.75 6.02
C PRO A 128 19.25 -17.65 7.00
N ARG A 129 19.03 -16.45 7.56
CA ARG A 129 17.89 -16.17 8.46
C ARG A 129 16.56 -16.32 7.74
N LEU A 130 16.41 -15.77 6.53
CA LEU A 130 15.22 -15.91 5.69
C LEU A 130 14.88 -17.38 5.47
N ARG A 131 15.85 -18.21 5.08
CA ARG A 131 15.63 -19.64 4.87
C ARG A 131 15.16 -20.37 6.11
N ALA A 132 15.73 -20.04 7.27
CA ALA A 132 15.35 -20.65 8.55
C ALA A 132 13.90 -20.32 8.92
N ILE A 133 13.54 -19.01 8.92
CA ILE A 133 12.21 -18.55 9.30
C ILE A 133 11.15 -19.04 8.29
N LEU A 134 11.45 -18.96 6.98
CA LEU A 134 10.55 -19.45 5.95
C LEU A 134 10.29 -20.96 6.09
N SER A 135 11.34 -21.75 6.34
CA SER A 135 11.20 -23.20 6.56
C SER A 135 10.34 -23.52 7.77
N GLU A 136 10.52 -22.78 8.88
CA GLU A 136 9.70 -22.91 10.08
C GLU A 136 8.25 -22.52 9.81
N ALA A 137 8.02 -21.39 9.13
CA ALA A 137 6.69 -20.90 8.81
C ALA A 137 5.92 -21.88 7.91
N LEU A 138 6.60 -22.49 6.93
CA LEU A 138 6.01 -23.52 6.06
C LEU A 138 5.71 -24.81 6.82
N ALA A 139 6.64 -25.28 7.66
CA ALA A 139 6.47 -26.50 8.44
C ALA A 139 5.29 -26.42 9.43
N ASN A 140 5.03 -25.22 9.96
CA ASN A 140 3.94 -24.96 10.89
C ASN A 140 2.65 -24.47 10.21
N ASN A 141 2.61 -24.38 8.89
CA ASN A 141 1.47 -23.88 8.11
C ASN A 141 1.04 -22.44 8.53
N TYR A 142 1.98 -21.58 8.87
CA TYR A 142 1.68 -20.18 9.21
C TYR A 142 1.31 -19.35 7.99
N LEU A 143 1.72 -19.77 6.78
CA LEU A 143 1.50 -19.05 5.53
C LEU A 143 0.42 -19.74 4.70
N ASN A 144 -0.72 -19.09 4.54
CA ASN A 144 -1.87 -19.57 3.77
C ASN A 144 -2.23 -18.52 2.68
N PRO A 145 -1.39 -18.35 1.66
CA PRO A 145 -1.58 -17.32 0.67
C PRO A 145 -2.87 -17.51 -0.12
N ALA A 146 -3.62 -16.43 -0.24
CA ALA A 146 -4.85 -16.40 -1.03
C ALA A 146 -5.04 -15.02 -1.66
N VAL A 147 -5.80 -15.00 -2.75
CA VAL A 147 -6.12 -13.81 -3.53
C VAL A 147 -7.59 -13.79 -3.89
N VAL A 148 -8.21 -12.63 -3.80
CA VAL A 148 -9.42 -12.29 -4.52
C VAL A 148 -9.11 -11.14 -5.47
N TYR A 149 -9.54 -11.25 -6.72
CA TYR A 149 -9.33 -10.23 -7.73
C TYR A 149 -10.47 -10.21 -8.73
N GLY A 150 -10.61 -9.11 -9.43
CA GLY A 150 -11.68 -9.02 -10.43
C GLY A 150 -11.51 -7.84 -11.36
N TYR A 151 -12.28 -7.92 -12.47
CA TYR A 151 -12.34 -6.91 -13.51
C TYR A 151 -13.74 -6.34 -13.56
N PHE A 152 -13.84 -5.02 -13.73
CA PHE A 152 -15.12 -4.35 -13.74
C PHE A 152 -15.18 -3.31 -14.86
N PRO A 153 -16.29 -3.25 -15.62
CA PRO A 153 -16.48 -2.21 -16.59
C PRO A 153 -16.67 -0.86 -15.88
N CYS A 154 -16.04 0.18 -16.41
CA CYS A 154 -16.05 1.49 -15.79
C CYS A 154 -15.99 2.62 -16.82
N TYR A 155 -16.16 3.85 -16.35
CA TYR A 155 -15.84 5.09 -17.03
C TYR A 155 -15.46 6.16 -16.01
N SER A 156 -14.78 7.21 -16.45
CA SER A 156 -14.54 8.38 -15.61
C SER A 156 -15.56 9.49 -15.81
N GLU A 157 -15.96 10.14 -14.72
CA GLU A 157 -16.83 11.32 -14.72
C GLU A 157 -16.28 12.34 -13.72
N ASN A 158 -15.71 13.43 -14.23
CA ASN A 158 -14.97 14.40 -13.39
C ASN A 158 -13.81 13.74 -12.63
N ASN A 159 -13.85 13.77 -11.32
CA ASN A 159 -12.82 13.15 -10.46
C ASN A 159 -13.20 11.73 -10.02
N ASP A 160 -14.27 11.18 -10.56
CA ASP A 160 -14.81 9.90 -10.17
C ASP A 160 -14.48 8.80 -11.16
N LEU A 161 -14.28 7.59 -10.66
CA LEU A 161 -14.32 6.34 -11.40
C LEU A 161 -15.64 5.64 -11.09
N VAL A 162 -16.48 5.51 -12.07
CA VAL A 162 -17.80 4.90 -11.96
C VAL A 162 -17.73 3.44 -12.41
N ILE A 163 -18.04 2.54 -11.51
CA ILE A 163 -18.10 1.09 -11.76
C ILE A 163 -19.51 0.71 -12.16
N LEU A 164 -19.64 -0.13 -13.17
CA LEU A 164 -20.93 -0.57 -13.70
C LEU A 164 -21.23 -2.02 -13.34
N HIS A 165 -22.50 -2.33 -13.25
CA HIS A 165 -22.96 -3.72 -13.24
C HIS A 165 -22.61 -4.39 -14.58
N HIS A 166 -21.97 -5.56 -14.54
CA HIS A 166 -21.54 -6.28 -15.74
C HIS A 166 -22.58 -7.30 -16.24
N GLU A 167 -23.56 -7.66 -15.39
CA GLU A 167 -24.57 -8.68 -15.69
C GLU A 167 -25.95 -8.38 -15.06
N GLY A 168 -26.91 -9.23 -15.35
CA GLY A 168 -28.26 -9.15 -14.79
C GLY A 168 -29.09 -7.98 -15.32
N SER A 169 -30.22 -7.69 -14.64
CA SER A 169 -31.16 -6.64 -15.00
C SER A 169 -30.62 -5.22 -14.81
N GLN A 170 -29.51 -5.08 -14.11
CA GLN A 170 -28.82 -3.80 -13.85
C GLN A 170 -27.63 -3.58 -14.77
N LYS A 171 -27.32 -4.50 -15.70
CA LYS A 171 -26.16 -4.38 -16.60
C LYS A 171 -26.07 -2.99 -17.24
N GLY A 172 -24.88 -2.37 -17.12
CA GLY A 172 -24.61 -1.04 -17.62
C GLY A 172 -25.05 0.12 -16.72
N LYS A 173 -25.75 -0.15 -15.60
CA LYS A 173 -26.06 0.88 -14.62
C LYS A 173 -24.91 1.02 -13.60
N GLU A 174 -24.81 2.20 -13.01
CA GLU A 174 -23.84 2.47 -11.94
C GLU A 174 -24.07 1.50 -10.77
N ARG A 175 -22.98 0.85 -10.37
CA ARG A 175 -22.93 -0.05 -9.22
C ARG A 175 -22.32 0.64 -8.02
N MET A 176 -21.22 1.36 -8.22
CA MET A 176 -20.56 2.17 -7.19
C MET A 176 -19.60 3.18 -7.82
N ARG A 177 -19.02 4.03 -6.99
CA ARG A 177 -18.21 5.17 -7.41
C ARG A 177 -17.05 5.35 -6.45
N PHE A 178 -15.85 5.62 -7.02
CA PHE A 178 -14.66 6.01 -6.29
C PHE A 178 -14.32 7.45 -6.66
N THR A 179 -14.08 8.31 -5.66
CA THR A 179 -13.74 9.72 -5.87
C THR A 179 -12.29 9.96 -5.51
N PHE A 180 -11.53 10.59 -6.40
CA PHE A 180 -10.11 10.83 -6.21
C PHE A 180 -9.77 12.31 -6.16
N PRO A 181 -8.77 12.71 -5.36
CA PRO A 181 -8.30 14.08 -5.36
C PRO A 181 -7.57 14.40 -6.66
N ARG A 182 -7.76 15.61 -7.14
CA ARG A 182 -6.98 16.16 -8.26
C ARG A 182 -5.78 16.91 -7.72
N GLN A 183 -4.60 16.68 -8.29
CA GLN A 183 -3.38 17.41 -7.95
C GLN A 183 -3.56 18.92 -8.22
N SER A 184 -2.97 19.74 -7.37
CA SER A 184 -2.98 21.21 -7.53
C SER A 184 -1.80 21.73 -8.35
N ARG A 185 -0.86 20.89 -8.74
CA ARG A 185 0.40 21.24 -9.39
C ARG A 185 0.53 20.57 -10.76
N ASP A 186 1.44 21.08 -11.57
CA ASP A 186 1.81 20.53 -12.88
C ASP A 186 0.61 20.22 -13.77
N ARG A 187 0.49 18.96 -14.19
CA ARG A 187 -0.56 18.43 -15.07
C ARG A 187 -1.94 18.31 -14.41
N LYS A 188 -2.08 18.62 -13.11
CA LYS A 188 -3.34 18.46 -12.35
C LYS A 188 -3.92 17.04 -12.48
N LEU A 189 -3.08 16.01 -12.36
CA LEU A 189 -3.48 14.63 -12.53
C LEU A 189 -4.53 14.20 -11.48
N CYS A 190 -5.46 13.36 -11.90
CA CYS A 190 -6.40 12.63 -11.08
C CYS A 190 -6.44 11.17 -11.54
N LEU A 191 -6.62 10.21 -10.65
CA LEU A 191 -6.68 8.79 -11.03
C LEU A 191 -7.80 8.50 -12.04
N SER A 192 -8.92 9.21 -11.94
CA SER A 192 -10.02 9.07 -12.91
C SER A 192 -9.61 9.42 -14.35
N ASP A 193 -8.61 10.31 -14.55
CA ASP A 193 -8.16 10.71 -15.88
C ASP A 193 -7.50 9.58 -16.68
N PHE A 194 -7.10 8.50 -16.03
CA PHE A 194 -6.47 7.34 -16.68
C PHE A 194 -7.48 6.35 -17.26
N PHE A 195 -8.76 6.65 -17.16
CA PHE A 195 -9.85 5.85 -17.71
C PHE A 195 -10.65 6.63 -18.76
N ARG A 196 -11.34 5.91 -19.63
CA ARG A 196 -12.22 6.50 -20.64
C ARG A 196 -13.27 7.41 -20.00
N PRO A 197 -13.43 8.64 -20.49
CA PRO A 197 -14.47 9.50 -19.97
C PRO A 197 -15.85 9.08 -20.49
N LYS A 198 -16.89 9.29 -19.70
CA LYS A 198 -18.28 8.96 -20.01
C LYS A 198 -18.73 9.45 -21.38
N ASN A 199 -18.29 10.64 -21.78
CA ASN A 199 -18.64 11.26 -23.06
C ASN A 199 -17.92 10.66 -24.26
N SER A 200 -16.95 9.74 -24.07
CA SER A 200 -16.34 9.00 -25.18
C SER A 200 -17.29 7.99 -25.83
N GLY A 201 -18.33 7.55 -25.11
CA GLY A 201 -19.22 6.48 -25.54
C GLY A 201 -18.62 5.08 -25.42
N GLU A 202 -17.37 4.95 -24.99
CA GLU A 202 -16.65 3.69 -24.80
C GLU A 202 -16.50 3.40 -23.30
N LEU A 203 -16.66 2.13 -22.93
CA LEU A 203 -16.35 1.68 -21.56
C LEU A 203 -14.88 1.34 -21.43
N ASP A 204 -14.38 1.52 -20.24
CA ASP A 204 -13.05 1.09 -19.82
C ASP A 204 -13.13 -0.10 -18.86
N VAL A 205 -11.98 -0.60 -18.45
CA VAL A 205 -11.85 -1.69 -17.47
C VAL A 205 -10.92 -1.29 -16.35
N VAL A 206 -11.33 -1.55 -15.12
CA VAL A 206 -10.47 -1.47 -13.93
C VAL A 206 -10.37 -2.86 -13.31
N ALA A 207 -9.19 -3.17 -12.76
CA ALA A 207 -9.04 -4.36 -11.93
C ALA A 207 -8.80 -3.96 -10.48
N PHE A 208 -9.23 -4.85 -9.57
CA PHE A 208 -8.93 -4.77 -8.15
C PHE A 208 -8.41 -6.11 -7.67
N HIS A 209 -7.55 -6.10 -6.65
CA HIS A 209 -7.19 -7.29 -5.92
C HIS A 209 -7.04 -7.04 -4.42
N ILE A 210 -7.28 -8.08 -3.64
CA ILE A 210 -6.87 -8.19 -2.24
C ILE A 210 -6.11 -9.50 -2.12
N VAL A 211 -4.94 -9.44 -1.49
CA VAL A 211 -4.07 -10.60 -1.24
C VAL A 211 -3.81 -10.73 0.25
N THR A 212 -3.59 -11.95 0.73
CA THR A 212 -3.33 -12.22 2.15
C THR A 212 -2.37 -13.41 2.32
N MET A 213 -1.64 -13.43 3.45
CA MET A 213 -0.94 -14.62 3.94
C MET A 213 -1.79 -15.45 4.91
N GLY A 214 -3.01 -15.00 5.22
CA GLY A 214 -3.97 -15.70 6.08
C GLY A 214 -3.80 -15.42 7.57
N ALA A 215 -4.81 -15.80 8.36
CA ALA A 215 -4.87 -15.51 9.79
C ALA A 215 -3.82 -16.26 10.63
N ALA A 216 -3.36 -17.42 10.18
CA ALA A 216 -2.38 -18.22 10.91
C ALA A 216 -1.05 -17.49 11.17
N ALA A 217 -0.62 -16.60 10.24
CA ALA A 217 0.54 -15.74 10.44
C ALA A 217 0.32 -14.76 11.59
N SER A 218 -0.85 -14.08 11.63
CA SER A 218 -1.21 -13.16 12.70
C SER A 218 -1.34 -13.87 14.06
N GLU A 219 -1.91 -15.06 14.09
CA GLU A 219 -2.03 -15.87 15.31
C GLU A 219 -0.66 -16.29 15.83
N ALA A 220 0.25 -16.72 14.95
CA ALA A 220 1.60 -17.12 15.32
C ALA A 220 2.41 -15.92 15.86
N THR A 221 2.35 -14.78 15.18
CA THR A 221 3.02 -13.55 15.64
C THR A 221 2.43 -13.05 16.94
N GLY A 222 1.10 -13.11 17.13
CA GLY A 222 0.44 -12.75 18.38
C GLY A 222 0.89 -13.60 19.58
N LYS A 223 1.10 -14.91 19.39
CA LYS A 223 1.65 -15.80 20.43
C LYS A 223 3.08 -15.41 20.79
N LEU A 224 3.94 -15.22 19.81
CA LEU A 224 5.33 -14.80 20.03
C LEU A 224 5.40 -13.48 20.80
N PHE A 225 4.54 -12.54 20.46
CA PHE A 225 4.45 -11.26 21.19
C PHE A 225 4.00 -11.46 22.65
N ALA A 226 2.98 -12.29 22.89
CA ALA A 226 2.47 -12.59 24.23
C ALA A 226 3.49 -13.36 25.12
N GLU A 227 4.43 -14.08 24.50
CA GLU A 227 5.52 -14.81 25.16
C GLU A 227 6.80 -13.99 25.35
N ASP A 228 6.78 -12.68 25.12
CA ASP A 228 7.93 -11.76 25.14
C ASP A 228 9.07 -12.15 24.16
N ARG A 229 8.77 -12.92 23.14
CA ARG A 229 9.69 -13.37 22.08
C ARG A 229 9.73 -12.36 20.94
N TYR A 230 10.09 -11.12 21.25
CA TYR A 230 9.98 -9.99 20.32
C TYR A 230 10.84 -10.12 19.09
N ARG A 231 11.99 -10.79 19.17
CA ARG A 231 12.85 -10.99 18.01
C ARG A 231 12.17 -11.90 16.99
N GLU A 232 11.71 -13.06 17.42
CA GLU A 232 11.01 -14.03 16.56
C GLU A 232 9.69 -13.45 16.03
N TYR A 233 8.99 -12.67 16.88
CA TYR A 233 7.83 -11.90 16.45
C TYR A 233 8.19 -10.99 15.27
N MET A 234 9.20 -10.11 15.41
CA MET A 234 9.61 -9.18 14.37
C MET A 234 10.09 -9.88 13.10
N GLU A 235 10.77 -11.01 13.24
CA GLU A 235 11.27 -11.81 12.13
C GLU A 235 10.13 -12.45 11.33
N LEU A 236 9.18 -13.10 11.99
CA LEU A 236 8.03 -13.73 11.33
C LEU A 236 7.04 -12.69 10.78
N HIS A 237 6.76 -11.64 11.56
CA HIS A 237 5.90 -10.53 11.13
C HIS A 237 6.47 -9.86 9.88
N GLY A 238 7.73 -9.44 9.91
CA GLY A 238 8.38 -8.80 8.77
C GLY A 238 8.40 -9.68 7.52
N LEU A 239 8.69 -10.98 7.67
CA LEU A 239 8.64 -11.93 6.57
C LEU A 239 7.23 -12.03 5.98
N SER A 240 6.21 -12.22 6.81
CA SER A 240 4.83 -12.39 6.34
C SER A 240 4.29 -11.13 5.65
N VAL A 241 4.63 -9.94 6.14
CA VAL A 241 4.29 -8.66 5.47
C VAL A 241 4.97 -8.54 4.11
N GLN A 242 6.28 -8.81 4.03
CA GLN A 242 7.00 -8.71 2.75
C GLN A 242 6.57 -9.80 1.75
N LEU A 243 6.19 -10.98 2.20
CA LEU A 243 5.60 -12.00 1.34
C LEU A 243 4.21 -11.58 0.83
N THR A 244 3.44 -10.83 1.61
CA THR A 244 2.16 -10.26 1.15
C THR A 244 2.39 -9.26 0.01
N GLU A 245 3.40 -8.40 0.11
CA GLU A 245 3.78 -7.47 -0.97
C GLU A 245 4.31 -8.22 -2.20
N ALA A 246 5.11 -9.27 -2.01
CA ALA A 246 5.57 -10.13 -3.09
C ALA A 246 4.41 -10.81 -3.84
N LEU A 247 3.39 -11.28 -3.10
CA LEU A 247 2.18 -11.85 -3.67
C LEU A 247 1.37 -10.81 -4.44
N ALA A 248 1.28 -9.58 -3.92
CA ALA A 248 0.61 -8.47 -4.61
C ALA A 248 1.31 -8.11 -5.93
N GLU A 249 2.65 -8.09 -5.96
CA GLU A 249 3.41 -7.86 -7.20
C GLU A 249 3.23 -9.00 -8.20
N TYR A 250 3.33 -10.23 -7.75
CA TYR A 250 3.07 -11.42 -8.58
C TYR A 250 1.66 -11.39 -9.19
N TRP A 251 0.65 -11.04 -8.37
CA TRP A 251 -0.72 -10.97 -8.85
C TRP A 251 -0.95 -9.80 -9.80
N HIS A 252 -0.30 -8.68 -9.58
CA HIS A 252 -0.30 -7.55 -10.51
C HIS A 252 0.31 -7.95 -11.87
N ALA A 253 1.45 -8.68 -11.87
CA ALA A 253 2.03 -9.21 -13.12
C ALA A 253 1.05 -10.16 -13.85
N ARG A 254 0.34 -11.01 -13.10
CA ARG A 254 -0.70 -11.87 -13.67
C ARG A 254 -1.85 -11.09 -14.29
N ILE A 255 -2.36 -10.05 -13.61
CA ILE A 255 -3.42 -9.18 -14.13
C ILE A 255 -2.96 -8.49 -15.42
N ARG A 256 -1.71 -7.99 -15.49
CA ARG A 256 -1.15 -7.41 -16.72
C ARG A 256 -1.09 -8.43 -17.87
N SER A 257 -0.71 -9.67 -17.57
CA SER A 257 -0.71 -10.77 -18.55
C SER A 257 -2.13 -11.10 -19.02
N GLU A 258 -3.10 -11.21 -18.11
CA GLU A 258 -4.50 -11.47 -18.44
C GLU A 258 -5.14 -10.35 -19.27
N LEU A 259 -4.68 -9.10 -19.09
CA LEU A 259 -5.09 -7.94 -19.90
C LEU A 259 -4.29 -7.77 -21.20
N GLY A 260 -3.31 -8.63 -21.48
CA GLY A 260 -2.50 -8.57 -22.70
C GLY A 260 -1.56 -7.36 -22.77
N ILE A 261 -1.16 -6.79 -21.63
CA ILE A 261 -0.28 -5.62 -21.56
C ILE A 261 1.11 -5.92 -20.98
N SER A 262 1.42 -7.18 -20.71
CA SER A 262 2.70 -7.61 -20.13
C SER A 262 3.86 -7.69 -21.10
N GLU A 263 3.64 -7.51 -22.41
CA GLU A 263 4.72 -7.53 -23.41
C GLU A 263 5.78 -6.44 -23.21
N GLN A 264 5.43 -5.41 -22.45
CA GLN A 264 6.33 -4.29 -22.10
C GLN A 264 6.93 -4.41 -20.71
N ASP A 265 6.67 -5.51 -20.00
CA ASP A 265 7.27 -5.77 -18.68
C ASP A 265 8.79 -5.97 -18.86
N ALA A 266 9.56 -5.45 -17.92
CA ALA A 266 11.00 -5.65 -17.89
C ALA A 266 11.34 -7.15 -17.74
N GLU A 267 12.50 -7.54 -18.28
CA GLU A 267 12.94 -8.94 -18.24
C GLU A 267 13.43 -9.35 -16.85
N SER A 268 14.05 -8.42 -16.10
CA SER A 268 14.56 -8.69 -14.77
C SER A 268 13.52 -8.42 -13.67
N ILE A 269 13.54 -9.25 -12.63
CA ILE A 269 12.66 -9.07 -11.47
C ILE A 269 12.95 -7.77 -10.74
N GLU A 270 14.22 -7.37 -10.64
CA GLU A 270 14.65 -6.12 -10.03
C GLU A 270 14.00 -4.92 -10.73
N GLU A 271 14.01 -4.90 -12.06
CA GLU A 271 13.37 -3.83 -12.83
C GLU A 271 11.83 -3.88 -12.71
N VAL A 272 11.24 -5.07 -12.58
CA VAL A 272 9.79 -5.21 -12.31
C VAL A 272 9.44 -4.63 -10.93
N ILE A 273 10.24 -4.91 -9.90
CA ILE A 273 10.07 -4.33 -8.56
C ILE A 273 10.20 -2.80 -8.61
N ASP A 274 11.09 -2.28 -9.47
CA ASP A 274 11.26 -0.85 -9.75
C ASP A 274 10.18 -0.30 -10.73
N GLN A 275 9.07 -1.03 -10.90
CA GLN A 275 7.93 -0.65 -11.76
C GLN A 275 8.27 -0.57 -13.26
N GLY A 276 9.17 -1.42 -13.75
CA GLY A 276 9.53 -1.54 -15.17
C GLY A 276 8.44 -2.21 -16.04
N TYR A 277 7.18 -1.80 -15.91
CA TYR A 277 6.03 -2.38 -16.62
C TYR A 277 4.99 -1.33 -17.02
N GLN A 278 4.05 -1.68 -17.88
CA GLN A 278 2.88 -0.84 -18.19
C GLN A 278 1.83 -0.96 -17.09
N GLY A 279 1.12 0.15 -16.83
CA GLY A 279 0.10 0.22 -15.79
C GLY A 279 0.68 0.53 -14.40
N SER A 280 -0.18 0.56 -13.41
CA SER A 280 0.18 0.87 -12.02
C SER A 280 -0.83 0.29 -11.06
N ARG A 281 -0.41 0.04 -9.82
CA ARG A 281 -1.31 -0.33 -8.71
C ARG A 281 -1.35 0.79 -7.67
N TYR A 282 -2.52 1.06 -7.13
CA TYR A 282 -2.75 2.09 -6.13
C TYR A 282 -3.51 1.51 -4.95
N SER A 283 -2.97 1.68 -3.74
CA SER A 283 -3.64 1.29 -2.51
C SER A 283 -4.32 2.51 -1.86
N PHE A 284 -5.50 2.32 -1.29
CA PHE A 284 -6.20 3.38 -0.55
C PHE A 284 -5.41 3.77 0.71
N GLY A 285 -5.52 5.04 1.12
CA GLY A 285 -4.72 5.63 2.19
C GLY A 285 -3.42 6.30 1.72
N TYR A 286 -3.06 6.19 0.43
CA TYR A 286 -1.90 6.86 -0.17
C TYR A 286 -2.28 8.13 -0.92
N PRO A 287 -1.34 9.06 -1.20
CA PRO A 287 -1.67 10.39 -1.74
C PRO A 287 -2.51 10.41 -3.01
N ALA A 288 -2.43 9.39 -3.87
CA ALA A 288 -3.25 9.31 -5.08
C ALA A 288 -4.72 8.98 -4.81
N CYS A 289 -4.98 8.22 -3.73
CA CYS A 289 -6.31 7.82 -3.25
C CYS A 289 -6.33 7.83 -1.71
N PRO A 290 -6.28 9.01 -1.06
CA PRO A 290 -6.03 9.13 0.37
C PRO A 290 -7.20 8.71 1.26
N ASP A 291 -8.40 8.64 0.71
CA ASP A 291 -9.59 8.23 1.43
C ASP A 291 -9.62 6.72 1.61
N ILE A 292 -9.24 6.28 2.82
CA ILE A 292 -9.20 4.86 3.16
C ILE A 292 -10.60 4.24 3.32
N GLU A 293 -11.64 5.06 3.55
CA GLU A 293 -13.02 4.58 3.69
C GLU A 293 -13.51 3.91 2.40
N GLN A 294 -12.98 4.33 1.25
CA GLN A 294 -13.29 3.72 -0.06
C GLN A 294 -12.80 2.27 -0.21
N GLN A 295 -12.04 1.73 0.75
CA GLN A 295 -11.79 0.29 0.82
C GLN A 295 -13.08 -0.52 1.03
N LYS A 296 -14.11 0.09 1.60
CA LYS A 296 -15.42 -0.56 1.77
C LYS A 296 -16.03 -0.91 0.42
N GLU A 297 -16.05 0.03 -0.51
CA GLU A 297 -16.57 -0.18 -1.87
C GLU A 297 -15.78 -1.28 -2.60
N MET A 298 -14.46 -1.30 -2.44
CA MET A 298 -13.64 -2.36 -3.02
C MET A 298 -13.94 -3.72 -2.38
N CYS A 299 -14.13 -3.79 -1.07
CA CYS A 299 -14.54 -5.02 -0.39
C CYS A 299 -15.92 -5.49 -0.83
N GLU A 300 -16.88 -4.60 -1.06
CA GLU A 300 -18.18 -4.94 -1.62
C GLU A 300 -18.11 -5.49 -3.07
N LEU A 301 -17.10 -5.07 -3.86
CA LEU A 301 -16.86 -5.62 -5.19
C LEU A 301 -16.23 -7.01 -5.14
N LEU A 302 -15.29 -7.22 -4.25
CA LEU A 302 -14.43 -8.40 -4.23
C LEU A 302 -14.90 -9.49 -3.26
N GLU A 303 -15.66 -9.15 -2.21
CA GLU A 303 -16.10 -10.05 -1.14
C GLU A 303 -14.90 -10.82 -0.51
N PRO A 304 -13.96 -10.10 0.14
CA PRO A 304 -12.69 -10.69 0.60
C PRO A 304 -12.86 -11.69 1.75
N GLU A 305 -14.01 -11.75 2.39
CA GLU A 305 -14.38 -12.75 3.41
C GLU A 305 -14.24 -14.18 2.85
N ARG A 306 -14.42 -14.35 1.54
CA ARG A 306 -14.22 -15.64 0.84
C ARG A 306 -12.79 -16.17 0.94
N ILE A 307 -11.82 -15.29 1.21
CA ILE A 307 -10.41 -15.64 1.45
C ILE A 307 -9.98 -15.38 2.90
N GLY A 308 -10.93 -15.14 3.81
CA GLY A 308 -10.68 -14.90 5.22
C GLY A 308 -10.16 -13.51 5.56
N VAL A 309 -10.39 -12.51 4.69
CA VAL A 309 -10.04 -11.11 4.94
C VAL A 309 -11.30 -10.32 5.26
N ASN A 310 -11.24 -9.51 6.31
CA ASN A 310 -12.33 -8.63 6.73
C ASN A 310 -11.83 -7.19 6.81
N LEU A 311 -12.75 -6.24 6.77
CA LEU A 311 -12.47 -4.82 6.98
C LEU A 311 -12.83 -4.45 8.43
N SER A 312 -11.93 -3.76 9.14
CA SER A 312 -12.20 -3.24 10.48
C SER A 312 -13.09 -1.99 10.45
N GLU A 313 -13.51 -1.51 11.62
CA GLU A 313 -14.26 -0.26 11.77
C GLU A 313 -13.44 0.97 11.30
N GLU A 314 -12.10 0.88 11.38
CA GLU A 314 -11.17 1.90 10.91
C GLU A 314 -10.72 1.67 9.46
N PHE A 315 -11.43 0.83 8.72
CA PHE A 315 -11.16 0.51 7.31
C PHE A 315 -9.77 -0.12 7.06
N GLN A 316 -9.23 -0.88 8.05
CA GLN A 316 -8.02 -1.66 7.88
C GLN A 316 -8.35 -3.11 7.52
N LEU A 317 -7.57 -3.72 6.63
CA LEU A 317 -7.71 -5.13 6.31
C LEU A 317 -7.21 -6.01 7.46
N HIS A 318 -7.96 -7.04 7.77
CA HIS A 318 -7.60 -8.03 8.78
C HIS A 318 -7.75 -9.44 8.20
N PRO A 319 -6.75 -10.35 8.32
CA PRO A 319 -5.50 -10.23 9.07
C PRO A 319 -4.57 -9.14 8.52
N GLU A 320 -3.66 -8.63 9.37
CA GLU A 320 -2.73 -7.54 9.06
C GLU A 320 -1.83 -7.86 7.84
N GLN A 321 -1.50 -9.14 7.65
CA GLN A 321 -0.75 -9.62 6.49
C GLN A 321 -1.64 -9.72 5.24
N SER A 322 -2.32 -8.62 4.95
CA SER A 322 -3.18 -8.45 3.77
C SER A 322 -2.95 -7.08 3.15
N THR A 323 -3.01 -7.01 1.84
CA THR A 323 -2.93 -5.73 1.12
C THR A 323 -3.89 -5.70 -0.06
N SER A 324 -4.27 -4.51 -0.47
CA SER A 324 -5.25 -4.27 -1.52
C SER A 324 -4.74 -3.28 -2.54
N ALA A 325 -5.18 -3.40 -3.79
CA ALA A 325 -4.90 -2.39 -4.79
C ALA A 325 -5.97 -2.30 -5.87
N MET A 326 -6.15 -1.10 -6.38
CA MET A 326 -6.75 -0.79 -7.67
C MET A 326 -5.66 -0.82 -8.73
N ILE A 327 -5.90 -1.49 -9.87
CA ILE A 327 -4.97 -1.62 -10.98
C ILE A 327 -5.47 -0.80 -12.15
N VAL A 328 -4.62 0.11 -12.61
CA VAL A 328 -4.81 0.98 -13.77
C VAL A 328 -3.92 0.47 -14.90
N HIS A 329 -4.50 0.14 -16.06
CA HIS A 329 -3.78 -0.45 -17.19
C HIS A 329 -3.10 0.56 -18.12
N HIS A 330 -3.31 1.86 -17.89
CA HIS A 330 -2.90 2.94 -18.79
C HIS A 330 -1.37 2.98 -19.01
N PRO A 331 -0.89 3.22 -20.27
CA PRO A 331 0.53 3.24 -20.58
C PRO A 331 1.31 4.44 -20.01
N ASP A 332 0.66 5.53 -19.63
CA ASP A 332 1.31 6.67 -18.95
C ASP A 332 1.67 6.29 -17.52
N ARG A 333 2.91 5.84 -17.34
CA ARG A 333 3.45 5.19 -16.14
C ARG A 333 3.79 6.18 -15.03
N LYS A 334 3.00 6.96 -14.47
CA LYS A 334 3.57 7.86 -13.45
C LYS A 334 2.85 7.80 -12.11
N SER A 335 2.81 6.58 -11.52
CA SER A 335 2.41 6.38 -10.12
C SER A 335 3.23 7.24 -9.16
N THR A 336 4.55 7.36 -9.39
CA THR A 336 5.42 8.25 -8.62
C THR A 336 5.02 9.72 -8.68
N ARG A 337 4.40 10.18 -9.77
CA ARG A 337 3.90 11.56 -9.89
C ARG A 337 2.53 11.78 -9.25
N LEU A 338 1.73 10.74 -9.06
CA LEU A 338 0.46 10.83 -8.34
C LEU A 338 0.67 10.76 -6.82
N ASN A 339 1.73 10.09 -6.37
CA ASN A 339 2.08 9.96 -4.96
C ASN A 339 3.04 11.04 -4.45
N SER A 340 3.47 11.97 -5.27
CA SER A 340 4.30 13.14 -4.92
C SER A 340 3.47 14.43 -4.98
#